data_fcb0ddb6d6ae3294a1d8292005e3ee19
#
_entry.id   fcb0ddb6d6ae3294a1d8292005e3ee19
#
_cell.length_a   1.000
_cell.length_b   1.000
_cell.length_c   1.000
_cell.angle_alpha   90.00
_cell.angle_beta   90.00
_cell.angle_gamma   90.00
#
_symmetry.space_group_name_H-M   'P 1'
#
loop_
_entity.id
_entity.type
_entity.pdbx_description
1 polymer ?
#
loop_
_entity_poly.entity_id
_entity_poly.type
_entity_poly.pdbx_seq_one_letter_code
_entity_poly.pdbx_strand_id
1 'polypeptide(L)'
;VRRIKKISAQIAKELNISGPFNIQYLARDNEIKVIECNLRASRSFPFVSKVLKINLIELATKVMLGIPVEKPHKSFFDFDYVGIKASQFSFNRLQKADPVLGVDMSSTGEVGCLGDDVNTALLKAMLSVGHRIPKKNILLSTGTAKDKAAMLDAARTLIENGYSLYATGGTS
;
A
#
# COMPACT_ATOMS: atom_id res chain seq x y z
N VAL A 1 -0.53 -10.62 14.80
CA VAL A 1 -0.26 -9.24 15.25
C VAL A 1 0.41 -9.21 16.62
N ARG A 2 -0.14 -9.86 17.70
CA ARG A 2 0.44 -9.81 19.06
C ARG A 2 1.91 -10.26 19.12
N ARG A 3 2.27 -11.37 18.43
CA ARG A 3 3.66 -11.87 18.39
C ARG A 3 4.61 -10.88 17.71
N ILE A 4 4.19 -10.28 16.59
CA ILE A 4 4.97 -9.26 15.88
C ILE A 4 5.25 -8.07 16.80
N LYS A 5 4.22 -7.54 17.50
CA LYS A 5 4.41 -6.46 18.46
C LYS A 5 5.41 -6.80 19.56
N LYS A 6 5.36 -8.05 20.10
CA LYS A 6 6.28 -8.52 21.13
C LYS A 6 7.72 -8.59 20.60
N ILE A 7 7.92 -9.18 19.42
CA ILE A 7 9.24 -9.28 18.78
C ILE A 7 9.80 -7.89 18.50
N SER A 8 8.99 -6.98 17.90
CA SER A 8 9.41 -5.60 17.63
C SER A 8 9.85 -4.88 18.91
N ALA A 9 9.11 -5.03 20.01
CA ALA A 9 9.44 -4.40 21.29
C ALA A 9 10.74 -4.98 21.89
N GLN A 10 10.97 -6.28 21.77
CA GLN A 10 12.21 -6.91 22.22
C GLN A 10 13.41 -6.41 21.40
N ILE A 11 13.30 -6.39 20.08
CA ILE A 11 14.37 -5.88 19.21
C ILE A 11 14.68 -4.43 19.52
N ALA A 12 13.64 -3.57 19.66
CA ALA A 12 13.84 -2.17 20.00
C ALA A 12 14.58 -1.99 21.34
N LYS A 13 14.27 -2.83 22.32
CA LYS A 13 14.92 -2.82 23.64
C LYS A 13 16.37 -3.30 23.56
N GLU A 14 16.63 -4.45 22.93
CA GLU A 14 17.98 -5.04 22.85
C GLU A 14 18.95 -4.18 22.03
N LEU A 15 18.46 -3.51 20.98
CA LEU A 15 19.24 -2.61 20.16
C LEU A 15 19.26 -1.16 20.69
N ASN A 16 18.60 -0.89 21.82
CA ASN A 16 18.49 0.44 22.42
C ASN A 16 18.04 1.53 21.42
N ILE A 17 16.98 1.22 20.66
CA ILE A 17 16.52 2.10 19.59
C ILE A 17 15.77 3.30 20.18
N SER A 18 16.27 4.50 19.90
CA SER A 18 15.68 5.78 20.33
C SER A 18 15.14 6.62 19.17
N GLY A 19 14.86 6.02 18.03
CA GLY A 19 14.39 6.74 16.84
C GLY A 19 13.45 5.89 15.99
N PRO A 20 13.15 6.32 14.76
CA PRO A 20 12.32 5.56 13.86
C PRO A 20 13.05 4.32 13.37
N PHE A 21 12.35 3.21 13.29
CA PHE A 21 12.86 1.97 12.72
C PHE A 21 11.79 1.22 11.94
N ASN A 22 12.22 0.34 11.09
CA ASN A 22 11.35 -0.51 10.27
C ASN A 22 11.85 -1.94 10.34
N ILE A 23 10.93 -2.90 10.53
CA ILE A 23 11.25 -4.31 10.53
C ILE A 23 10.42 -5.02 9.45
N GLN A 24 11.07 -5.86 8.66
CA GLN A 24 10.41 -6.75 7.73
C GLN A 24 10.31 -8.15 8.34
N TYR A 25 9.12 -8.72 8.23
CA TYR A 25 8.79 -10.04 8.76
C TYR A 25 8.29 -10.96 7.66
N LEU A 26 8.65 -12.21 7.76
CA LEU A 26 7.98 -13.32 7.06
C LEU A 26 7.09 -14.04 8.07
N ALA A 27 5.80 -14.15 7.77
CA ALA A 27 4.84 -14.84 8.63
C ALA A 27 4.09 -15.90 7.83
N ARG A 28 4.18 -17.16 8.29
CA ARG A 28 3.47 -18.29 7.72
C ARG A 28 3.17 -19.31 8.81
N ASP A 29 1.98 -19.89 8.80
CA ASP A 29 1.55 -20.97 9.70
C ASP A 29 1.87 -20.70 11.18
N ASN A 30 1.58 -19.46 11.61
CA ASN A 30 1.86 -18.93 12.95
C ASN A 30 3.36 -18.86 13.33
N GLU A 31 4.27 -19.12 12.40
CA GLU A 31 5.69 -18.80 12.53
C GLU A 31 5.97 -17.38 12.06
N ILE A 32 6.90 -16.71 12.74
CA ILE A 32 7.33 -15.36 12.39
C ILE A 32 8.85 -15.32 12.39
N LYS A 33 9.41 -14.94 11.25
CA LYS A 33 10.86 -14.73 11.08
C LYS A 33 11.13 -13.27 10.77
N VAL A 34 12.17 -12.72 11.36
CA VAL A 34 12.66 -11.38 11.04
C VAL A 34 13.55 -11.50 9.81
N ILE A 35 13.30 -10.72 8.78
CA ILE A 35 14.16 -10.65 7.60
C ILE A 35 15.25 -9.60 7.84
N GLU A 36 14.82 -8.37 8.21
CA GLU A 36 15.74 -7.27 8.47
C GLU A 36 15.13 -6.25 9.43
N CYS A 37 16.01 -5.47 10.08
CA CYS A 37 15.66 -4.31 10.89
C CYS A 37 16.47 -3.11 10.41
N ASN A 38 15.79 -2.07 9.92
CA ASN A 38 16.40 -0.84 9.44
C ASN A 38 16.24 0.28 10.47
N LEU A 39 17.33 0.80 11.03
CA LEU A 39 17.33 1.84 12.07
C LEU A 39 17.21 3.25 11.45
N ARG A 40 16.19 3.45 10.66
CA ARG A 40 15.89 4.71 9.98
C ARG A 40 14.42 4.81 9.64
N ALA A 41 13.92 6.01 9.34
CA ALA A 41 12.61 6.18 8.73
C ALA A 41 12.57 5.46 7.36
N SER A 42 11.45 4.83 7.04
CA SER A 42 11.18 4.22 5.75
C SER A 42 10.33 5.13 4.88
N ARG A 43 10.21 4.83 3.59
CA ARG A 43 9.27 5.54 2.69
C ARG A 43 7.81 5.40 3.13
N SER A 44 7.47 4.35 3.89
CA SER A 44 6.13 4.17 4.45
C SER A 44 5.82 5.12 5.61
N PHE A 45 6.82 5.77 6.20
CA PHE A 45 6.65 6.63 7.37
C PHE A 45 5.69 7.81 7.12
N PRO A 46 5.78 8.56 6.00
CA PRO A 46 4.80 9.60 5.67
C PRO A 46 3.40 9.05 5.45
N PHE A 47 3.26 7.89 4.82
CA PHE A 47 1.96 7.23 4.64
C PHE A 47 1.33 6.83 5.98
N VAL A 48 2.11 6.21 6.86
CA VAL A 48 1.66 5.83 8.20
C VAL A 48 1.26 7.08 9.00
N SER A 49 2.02 8.16 8.93
CA SER A 49 1.70 9.45 9.57
C SER A 49 0.35 9.98 9.07
N LYS A 50 0.11 9.92 7.76
CA LYS A 50 -1.15 10.35 7.14
C LYS A 50 -2.34 9.50 7.62
N VAL A 51 -2.20 8.18 7.63
CA VAL A 51 -3.25 7.26 8.07
C VAL A 51 -3.57 7.43 9.54
N LEU A 52 -2.55 7.55 10.39
CA LEU A 52 -2.73 7.75 11.84
C LEU A 52 -3.19 9.17 12.19
N LYS A 53 -3.07 10.14 11.26
CA LYS A 53 -3.25 11.58 11.52
C LYS A 53 -2.36 12.05 12.70
N ILE A 54 -1.13 11.52 12.74
CA ILE A 54 -0.11 11.85 13.74
C ILE A 54 1.17 12.17 13.00
N ASN A 55 1.82 13.28 13.34
CA ASN A 55 3.13 13.61 12.77
C ASN A 55 4.22 12.73 13.41
N LEU A 56 4.43 11.55 12.84
CA LEU A 56 5.44 10.61 13.35
C LEU A 56 6.87 11.10 13.15
N ILE A 57 7.13 11.98 12.17
CA ILE A 57 8.45 12.58 11.97
C ILE A 57 8.77 13.53 13.13
N GLU A 58 7.83 14.39 13.49
CA GLU A 58 7.98 15.29 14.65
C GLU A 58 8.17 14.49 15.94
N LEU A 59 7.34 13.47 16.16
CA LEU A 59 7.44 12.59 17.30
C LEU A 59 8.82 11.92 17.40
N ALA A 60 9.31 11.35 16.29
CA ALA A 60 10.61 10.71 16.22
C ALA A 60 11.75 11.71 16.49
N THR A 61 11.66 12.90 15.93
CA THR A 61 12.66 13.97 16.16
C THR A 61 12.72 14.38 17.63
N LYS A 62 11.57 14.57 18.26
CA LYS A 62 11.51 14.87 19.71
C LYS A 62 12.16 13.78 20.54
N VAL A 63 11.84 12.50 20.27
CA VAL A 63 12.44 11.35 20.96
C VAL A 63 13.98 11.34 20.80
N MET A 64 14.49 11.56 19.59
CA MET A 64 15.93 11.58 19.32
C MET A 64 16.66 12.74 20.03
N LEU A 65 15.96 13.86 20.25
CA LEU A 65 16.47 15.01 20.98
C LEU A 65 16.29 14.89 22.50
N GLY A 66 15.75 13.77 22.99
CA GLY A 66 15.48 13.57 24.42
C GLY A 66 14.31 14.42 24.96
N ILE A 67 13.49 14.99 24.08
CA ILE A 67 12.31 15.78 24.48
C ILE A 67 11.21 14.81 24.90
N PRO A 68 10.60 14.98 26.09
CA PRO A 68 9.49 14.14 26.52
C PRO A 68 8.32 14.17 25.52
N VAL A 69 7.78 12.99 25.21
CA VAL A 69 6.64 12.85 24.30
C VAL A 69 5.59 11.95 24.91
N GLU A 70 4.32 12.25 24.65
CA GLU A 70 3.23 11.35 25.00
C GLU A 70 3.19 10.19 24.01
N LYS A 71 2.96 8.98 24.52
CA LYS A 71 2.78 7.81 23.66
C LYS A 71 1.48 7.92 22.91
N PRO A 72 1.48 7.81 21.55
CA PRO A 72 0.25 7.81 20.78
C PRO A 72 -0.63 6.63 21.18
N HIS A 73 -1.89 6.89 21.49
CA HIS A 73 -2.88 5.86 21.88
C HIS A 73 -3.60 5.23 20.68
N LYS A 74 -3.44 5.80 19.49
CA LYS A 74 -4.12 5.33 18.28
C LYS A 74 -3.50 4.05 17.73
N SER A 75 -4.36 3.14 17.29
CA SER A 75 -3.99 1.91 16.58
C SER A 75 -4.64 1.88 15.20
N PHE A 76 -4.05 1.20 14.23
CA PHE A 76 -4.65 0.99 12.91
C PHE A 76 -5.99 0.22 12.94
N PHE A 77 -6.33 -0.37 14.06
CA PHE A 77 -7.61 -1.09 14.23
C PHE A 77 -8.72 -0.21 14.80
N ASP A 78 -8.43 1.06 15.11
CA ASP A 78 -9.37 1.98 15.75
C ASP A 78 -9.91 3.02 14.76
N PHE A 79 -9.80 2.76 13.45
CA PHE A 79 -10.24 3.69 12.40
C PHE A 79 -11.46 3.15 11.67
N ASP A 80 -12.37 4.06 11.35
CA ASP A 80 -13.56 3.88 10.51
C ASP A 80 -13.31 4.21 9.03
N TYR A 81 -12.04 4.30 8.63
CA TYR A 81 -11.62 4.55 7.26
C TYR A 81 -10.45 3.65 6.84
N VAL A 82 -10.24 3.56 5.54
CA VAL A 82 -9.19 2.74 4.92
C VAL A 82 -8.12 3.63 4.31
N GLY A 83 -6.86 3.28 4.54
CA GLY A 83 -5.70 3.89 3.87
C GLY A 83 -5.11 2.94 2.83
N ILE A 84 -4.95 3.41 1.60
CA ILE A 84 -4.28 2.67 0.52
C ILE A 84 -3.08 3.45 0.03
N LYS A 85 -1.97 2.75 -0.13
CA LYS A 85 -0.75 3.25 -0.75
C LYS A 85 -0.59 2.64 -2.13
N ALA A 86 -0.52 3.48 -3.17
CA ALA A 86 -0.23 3.09 -4.54
C ALA A 86 1.15 3.55 -4.96
N SER A 87 1.90 2.67 -5.62
CA SER A 87 3.18 3.02 -6.22
C SER A 87 2.97 3.76 -7.53
N GLN A 88 3.84 4.73 -7.83
CA GLN A 88 3.89 5.44 -9.09
C GLN A 88 5.12 5.03 -9.87
N PHE A 89 4.95 4.83 -11.18
CA PHE A 89 6.00 4.48 -12.12
C PHE A 89 6.03 5.52 -13.24
N SER A 90 7.13 6.26 -13.33
CA SER A 90 7.32 7.29 -14.36
C SER A 90 8.19 6.76 -15.50
N PHE A 91 7.67 5.83 -16.29
CA PHE A 91 8.41 5.23 -17.41
C PHE A 91 8.91 6.27 -18.43
N ASN A 92 8.20 7.40 -18.56
CA ASN A 92 8.64 8.52 -19.40
C ASN A 92 9.97 9.17 -18.92
N ARG A 93 10.31 9.01 -17.64
CA ARG A 93 11.57 9.48 -17.04
C ARG A 93 12.64 8.40 -17.01
N LEU A 94 12.25 7.15 -17.12
CA LEU A 94 13.11 5.97 -17.11
C LEU A 94 13.27 5.47 -18.55
N GLN A 95 14.11 6.16 -19.33
CA GLN A 95 14.35 5.75 -20.72
C GLN A 95 14.82 4.30 -20.79
N LYS A 96 14.19 3.51 -21.67
CA LYS A 96 14.45 2.07 -21.86
C LYS A 96 14.12 1.18 -20.66
N ALA A 97 13.36 1.67 -19.66
CA ALA A 97 12.89 0.83 -18.59
C ALA A 97 11.79 -0.12 -19.11
N ASP A 98 11.89 -1.39 -18.71
CA ASP A 98 10.85 -2.37 -18.99
C ASP A 98 9.59 -2.03 -18.14
N PRO A 99 8.42 -1.82 -18.77
CA PRO A 99 7.18 -1.57 -18.02
C PRO A 99 6.64 -2.82 -17.31
N VAL A 100 7.19 -4.00 -17.61
CA VAL A 100 6.81 -5.24 -16.91
C VAL A 100 7.44 -5.26 -15.53
N LEU A 101 6.58 -5.20 -14.51
CA LEU A 101 7.02 -5.20 -13.11
C LEU A 101 7.43 -6.61 -12.67
N GLY A 102 8.63 -6.72 -12.13
CA GLY A 102 9.19 -7.92 -11.53
C GLY A 102 9.45 -7.75 -10.03
N VAL A 103 10.31 -8.59 -9.49
CA VAL A 103 10.78 -8.51 -8.10
C VAL A 103 11.89 -7.46 -8.02
N ASP A 104 11.48 -6.20 -8.02
CA ASP A 104 12.41 -5.07 -7.95
C ASP A 104 11.73 -3.84 -7.32
N MET A 105 12.53 -2.88 -6.86
CA MET A 105 12.08 -1.59 -6.33
C MET A 105 12.22 -0.49 -7.39
N SER A 106 11.44 -0.58 -8.46
CA SER A 106 11.50 0.34 -9.60
C SER A 106 10.52 1.51 -9.55
N SER A 107 9.74 1.64 -8.46
CA SER A 107 8.81 2.77 -8.30
C SER A 107 9.54 4.10 -8.18
N THR A 108 9.02 5.13 -8.86
CA THR A 108 9.56 6.50 -8.84
C THR A 108 8.91 7.40 -7.80
N GLY A 109 7.87 6.90 -7.12
CA GLY A 109 7.13 7.60 -6.09
C GLY A 109 5.99 6.74 -5.56
N GLU A 110 5.24 7.31 -4.63
CA GLU A 110 4.07 6.65 -4.05
C GLU A 110 3.05 7.67 -3.58
N VAL A 111 1.78 7.28 -3.59
CA VAL A 111 0.64 8.09 -3.16
C VAL A 111 -0.10 7.38 -2.06
N GLY A 112 -0.51 8.12 -1.02
CA GLY A 112 -1.38 7.61 0.04
C GLY A 112 -2.76 8.25 -0.04
N CYS A 113 -3.82 7.45 -0.13
CA CYS A 113 -5.20 7.91 -0.17
C CYS A 113 -6.02 7.31 0.97
N LEU A 114 -7.01 8.06 1.43
CA LEU A 114 -7.97 7.64 2.44
C LEU A 114 -9.37 7.55 1.82
N GLY A 115 -10.15 6.59 2.25
CA GLY A 115 -11.54 6.40 1.86
C GLY A 115 -12.34 5.73 2.97
N ASP A 116 -13.65 5.84 2.91
CA ASP A 116 -14.55 5.22 3.91
C ASP A 116 -14.55 3.70 3.77
N ASP A 117 -14.24 3.20 2.58
CA ASP A 117 -14.09 1.79 2.26
C ASP A 117 -12.89 1.52 1.35
N VAL A 118 -12.57 0.23 1.14
CA VAL A 118 -11.44 -0.22 0.32
C VAL A 118 -11.57 0.24 -1.14
N ASN A 119 -12.76 0.17 -1.73
CA ASN A 119 -12.98 0.49 -3.14
C ASN A 119 -12.78 1.99 -3.38
N THR A 120 -13.35 2.82 -2.50
CA THR A 120 -13.19 4.28 -2.54
C THR A 120 -11.73 4.69 -2.38
N ALA A 121 -11.03 4.12 -1.40
CA ALA A 121 -9.61 4.41 -1.16
C ALA A 121 -8.74 3.95 -2.34
N LEU A 122 -9.02 2.77 -2.92
CA LEU A 122 -8.31 2.22 -4.07
C LEU A 122 -8.53 3.08 -5.32
N LEU A 123 -9.78 3.45 -5.62
CA LEU A 123 -10.10 4.30 -6.76
C LEU A 123 -9.38 5.65 -6.66
N LYS A 124 -9.42 6.30 -5.50
CA LYS A 124 -8.68 7.55 -5.25
C LYS A 124 -7.18 7.37 -5.48
N ALA A 125 -6.61 6.26 -4.99
CA ALA A 125 -5.19 5.96 -5.15
C ALA A 125 -4.81 5.75 -6.62
N MET A 126 -5.60 4.98 -7.36
CA MET A 126 -5.39 4.74 -8.81
C MET A 126 -5.47 6.04 -9.61
N LEU A 127 -6.49 6.86 -9.38
CA LEU A 127 -6.62 8.16 -10.04
C LEU A 127 -5.43 9.09 -9.74
N SER A 128 -4.94 9.06 -8.51
CA SER A 128 -3.81 9.89 -8.07
C SER A 128 -2.48 9.49 -8.72
N VAL A 129 -2.31 8.24 -9.14
CA VAL A 129 -1.12 7.78 -9.88
C VAL A 129 -1.31 7.80 -11.40
N GLY A 130 -2.38 8.44 -11.88
CA GLY A 130 -2.58 8.74 -13.30
C GLY A 130 -3.51 7.78 -14.05
N HIS A 131 -4.11 6.81 -13.38
CA HIS A 131 -5.18 6.04 -13.99
C HIS A 131 -6.39 6.92 -14.29
N ARG A 132 -7.12 6.59 -15.34
CA ARG A 132 -8.31 7.35 -15.76
C ARG A 132 -9.51 6.42 -15.81
N ILE A 133 -10.66 6.92 -15.40
CA ILE A 133 -11.92 6.21 -15.61
C ILE A 133 -12.24 6.23 -17.11
N PRO A 134 -12.48 5.07 -17.74
CA PRO A 134 -12.88 5.01 -19.13
C PRO A 134 -14.16 5.80 -19.38
N LYS A 135 -14.25 6.49 -20.52
CA LYS A 135 -15.46 7.27 -20.85
C LYS A 135 -16.60 6.38 -21.39
N LYS A 136 -16.26 5.42 -22.24
CA LYS A 136 -17.26 4.58 -22.93
C LYS A 136 -16.76 3.17 -23.21
N ASN A 137 -15.54 3.01 -23.70
CA ASN A 137 -15.03 1.74 -24.21
C ASN A 137 -14.02 1.13 -23.24
N ILE A 138 -14.16 -0.16 -22.94
CA ILE A 138 -13.27 -0.91 -22.06
C ILE A 138 -12.81 -2.17 -22.78
N LEU A 139 -11.49 -2.38 -22.85
CA LEU A 139 -10.91 -3.62 -23.33
C LEU A 139 -10.65 -4.55 -22.13
N LEU A 140 -11.24 -5.74 -22.18
CA LEU A 140 -11.01 -6.81 -21.21
C LEU A 140 -9.97 -7.79 -21.75
N SER A 141 -8.93 -8.04 -20.96
CA SER A 141 -7.94 -9.07 -21.23
C SER A 141 -7.64 -9.80 -19.94
N THR A 142 -8.23 -10.98 -19.75
CA THR A 142 -8.11 -11.79 -18.54
C THR A 142 -7.35 -13.09 -18.84
N GLY A 143 -6.67 -13.62 -17.83
CA GLY A 143 -5.81 -14.79 -17.99
C GLY A 143 -6.56 -16.12 -17.94
N THR A 144 -6.68 -16.70 -16.75
CA THR A 144 -7.21 -18.06 -16.56
C THR A 144 -8.74 -18.12 -16.63
N ALA A 145 -9.31 -19.30 -16.85
CA ALA A 145 -10.76 -19.52 -16.80
C ALA A 145 -11.39 -19.07 -15.47
N LYS A 146 -10.67 -19.23 -14.36
CA LYS A 146 -11.07 -18.75 -13.03
C LYS A 146 -11.18 -17.22 -12.99
N ASP A 147 -10.22 -16.51 -13.57
CA ASP A 147 -10.21 -15.05 -13.62
C ASP A 147 -11.34 -14.52 -14.52
N LYS A 148 -11.61 -15.20 -15.63
CA LYS A 148 -12.73 -14.88 -16.52
C LYS A 148 -14.08 -15.03 -15.81
N ALA A 149 -14.27 -16.13 -15.08
CA ALA A 149 -15.50 -16.36 -14.30
C ALA A 149 -15.68 -15.28 -13.22
N ALA A 150 -14.61 -14.89 -12.52
CA ALA A 150 -14.65 -13.83 -11.52
C ALA A 150 -14.96 -12.44 -12.12
N MET A 151 -14.67 -12.24 -13.41
CA MET A 151 -14.89 -10.96 -14.09
C MET A 151 -16.32 -10.78 -14.62
N LEU A 152 -17.14 -11.85 -14.70
CA LEU A 152 -18.47 -11.82 -15.32
C LEU A 152 -19.42 -10.80 -14.68
N ASP A 153 -19.47 -10.74 -13.35
CA ASP A 153 -20.38 -9.82 -12.65
C ASP A 153 -19.93 -8.37 -12.83
N ALA A 154 -18.62 -8.12 -12.83
CA ALA A 154 -18.07 -6.80 -13.13
C ALA A 154 -18.37 -6.39 -14.56
N ALA A 155 -18.26 -7.32 -15.54
CA ALA A 155 -18.59 -7.06 -16.93
C ALA A 155 -20.09 -6.70 -17.11
N ARG A 156 -20.99 -7.43 -16.46
CA ARG A 156 -22.44 -7.10 -16.47
C ARG A 156 -22.70 -5.71 -15.90
N THR A 157 -22.15 -5.42 -14.74
CA THR A 157 -22.28 -4.10 -14.10
C THR A 157 -21.77 -2.98 -15.01
N LEU A 158 -20.66 -3.18 -15.72
CA LEU A 158 -20.15 -2.19 -16.66
C LEU A 158 -21.10 -1.98 -17.84
N ILE A 159 -21.67 -3.03 -18.40
CA ILE A 159 -22.68 -2.94 -19.50
C ILE A 159 -23.93 -2.20 -19.02
N GLU A 160 -24.44 -2.52 -17.83
CA GLU A 160 -25.59 -1.85 -17.22
C GLU A 160 -25.37 -0.36 -17.00
N ASN A 161 -24.10 0.02 -16.74
CA ASN A 161 -23.68 1.41 -16.63
C ASN A 161 -23.31 2.08 -17.97
N GLY A 162 -23.65 1.45 -19.10
CA GLY A 162 -23.53 2.03 -20.44
C GLY A 162 -22.14 1.94 -21.08
N TYR A 163 -21.24 1.12 -20.54
CA TYR A 163 -19.94 0.87 -21.16
C TYR A 163 -20.03 -0.14 -22.30
N SER A 164 -19.27 0.10 -23.35
CA SER A 164 -19.05 -0.87 -24.44
C SER A 164 -17.82 -1.71 -24.11
N LEU A 165 -18.00 -3.03 -24.01
CA LEU A 165 -16.93 -3.95 -23.70
C LEU A 165 -16.36 -4.60 -24.95
N TYR A 166 -15.06 -4.70 -25.01
CA TYR A 166 -14.27 -5.41 -26.02
C TYR A 166 -13.42 -6.44 -25.30
N ALA A 167 -13.18 -7.57 -25.93
CA ALA A 167 -12.36 -8.62 -25.34
C ALA A 167 -11.29 -9.10 -26.33
N THR A 168 -10.15 -9.52 -25.82
CA THR A 168 -9.19 -10.28 -26.62
C THR A 168 -9.73 -11.66 -26.93
N GLY A 169 -9.33 -12.28 -28.05
CA GLY A 169 -9.84 -13.59 -28.50
C GLY A 169 -9.68 -14.71 -27.46
N GLY A 170 -8.69 -14.59 -26.56
CA GLY A 170 -8.55 -15.52 -25.44
C GLY A 170 -9.44 -15.20 -24.24
N THR A 171 -10.11 -14.06 -24.20
CA THR A 171 -10.99 -13.62 -23.08
C THR A 171 -12.47 -13.76 -23.41
N SER A 172 -12.82 -13.67 -24.71
CA SER A 172 -14.18 -13.84 -25.24
C SER A 172 -14.71 -15.27 -25.08
#